data_0ee45cb78e2645c4054037bbfed9c5ea
#
_entry.id   0ee45cb78e2645c4054037bbfed9c5ea
#
_cell.length_a   1.000
_cell.length_b   1.000
_cell.length_c   1.000
_cell.angle_alpha   90.00
_cell.angle_beta   90.00
_cell.angle_gamma   90.00
#
_symmetry.space_group_name_H-M   'P 1'
#
loop_
_entity.id
_entity.type
_entity.pdbx_description
1 polymer ?
#
loop_
_entity_poly.entity_id
_entity_poly.type
_entity_poly.pdbx_seq_one_letter_code
_entity_poly.pdbx_strand_id
1 'polypeptide(L)'
;MKAGVAQTAVYNDIASNLEKISGYIERAGREGLELLCFPECSLSGYIRDFSRVDPSEVEKALQSVHGLALRNKLNVIVGAPRFEEGKIFNSAILLSADGAKLVYDKNFLTSFDKKYFSPGNEGLAFEVGGVKCGVLICRDQNHPSPSQRYAEQGVKAIFILAAHYYPPPEAWEKLDKNRALPIARAVENNVYVFKANAIGSQGTTISLGGSLIVDPRGLVISEADKVNETILSYKVEVQ
;
A
#
# COMPACT_ATOMS: atom_id res chain seq x y z
N MET A 1 -12.92 0.62 13.37
CA MET A 1 -12.65 0.70 11.92
C MET A 1 -12.53 -0.69 11.32
N LYS A 2 -13.28 -1.02 10.28
CA LYS A 2 -13.08 -2.25 9.49
C LYS A 2 -12.21 -1.93 8.27
N ALA A 3 -10.98 -2.41 8.26
CA ALA A 3 -10.02 -2.12 7.19
C ALA A 3 -9.54 -3.37 6.49
N GLY A 4 -9.05 -3.22 5.25
CA GLY A 4 -8.51 -4.31 4.47
C GLY A 4 -7.31 -3.94 3.63
N VAL A 5 -6.64 -4.97 3.14
CA VAL A 5 -5.56 -4.90 2.17
C VAL A 5 -5.86 -5.79 0.98
N ALA A 6 -5.62 -5.28 -0.22
CA ALA A 6 -5.72 -6.05 -1.45
C ALA A 6 -4.38 -6.72 -1.76
N GLN A 7 -4.40 -8.04 -1.98
CA GLN A 7 -3.36 -8.73 -2.72
C GLN A 7 -3.81 -8.84 -4.16
N THR A 8 -3.11 -8.20 -5.08
CA THR A 8 -3.54 -8.16 -6.48
C THR A 8 -2.34 -8.23 -7.44
N ALA A 9 -2.53 -8.87 -8.58
CA ALA A 9 -1.62 -8.73 -9.71
C ALA A 9 -1.67 -7.29 -10.22
N VAL A 10 -0.50 -6.75 -10.54
CA VAL A 10 -0.35 -5.38 -11.01
C VAL A 10 0.24 -5.43 -12.42
N TYR A 11 -0.40 -4.77 -13.38
CA TYR A 11 0.00 -4.73 -14.77
C TYR A 11 0.81 -3.47 -15.08
N ASN A 12 1.55 -3.46 -16.18
CA ASN A 12 2.27 -2.28 -16.67
C ASN A 12 1.37 -1.40 -17.56
N ASP A 13 0.10 -1.31 -17.20
CA ASP A 13 -0.94 -0.58 -17.92
C ASP A 13 -1.96 0.01 -16.93
N ILE A 14 -2.12 1.34 -16.98
CA ILE A 14 -2.99 2.08 -16.04
C ILE A 14 -4.45 1.68 -16.21
N ALA A 15 -4.92 1.46 -17.44
CA ALA A 15 -6.34 1.16 -17.69
C ALA A 15 -6.73 -0.20 -17.09
N SER A 16 -5.90 -1.23 -17.30
CA SER A 16 -6.12 -2.57 -16.73
C SER A 16 -6.05 -2.57 -15.20
N ASN A 17 -5.11 -1.79 -14.63
CA ASN A 17 -5.02 -1.65 -13.19
C ASN A 17 -6.22 -0.89 -12.61
N LEU A 18 -6.68 0.17 -13.28
CA LEU A 18 -7.85 0.95 -12.87
C LEU A 18 -9.12 0.08 -12.86
N GLU A 19 -9.34 -0.74 -13.90
CA GLU A 19 -10.45 -1.69 -13.95
C GLU A 19 -10.43 -2.63 -12.76
N LYS A 20 -9.26 -3.22 -12.47
CA LYS A 20 -9.08 -4.12 -11.34
C LYS A 20 -9.31 -3.43 -9.99
N ILE A 21 -8.69 -2.27 -9.77
CA ILE A 21 -8.86 -1.46 -8.56
C ILE A 21 -10.34 -1.12 -8.36
N SER A 22 -11.05 -0.78 -9.44
CA SER A 22 -12.49 -0.47 -9.40
C SER A 22 -13.32 -1.64 -8.86
N GLY A 23 -13.10 -2.85 -9.38
CA GLY A 23 -13.77 -4.06 -8.89
C GLY A 23 -13.51 -4.37 -7.41
N TYR A 24 -12.27 -4.14 -6.95
CA TYR A 24 -11.91 -4.29 -5.53
C TYR A 24 -12.58 -3.25 -4.64
N ILE A 25 -12.67 -1.99 -5.07
CA ILE A 25 -13.37 -0.93 -4.33
C ILE A 25 -14.85 -1.25 -4.18
N GLU A 26 -15.52 -1.65 -5.26
CA GLU A 26 -16.93 -2.04 -5.23
C GLU A 26 -17.18 -3.24 -4.31
N ARG A 27 -16.29 -4.24 -4.38
CA ARG A 27 -16.37 -5.39 -3.47
C ARG A 27 -16.17 -4.98 -2.02
N ALA A 28 -15.15 -4.19 -1.71
CA ALA A 28 -14.87 -3.71 -0.36
C ALA A 28 -16.03 -2.88 0.21
N GLY A 29 -16.65 -2.03 -0.62
CA GLY A 29 -17.85 -1.27 -0.24
C GLY A 29 -19.02 -2.19 0.12
N ARG A 30 -19.30 -3.21 -0.72
CA ARG A 30 -20.35 -4.21 -0.41
C ARG A 30 -20.06 -5.01 0.86
N GLU A 31 -18.79 -5.28 1.16
CA GLU A 31 -18.35 -5.99 2.38
C GLU A 31 -18.31 -5.07 3.61
N GLY A 32 -18.64 -3.79 3.47
CA GLY A 32 -18.69 -2.79 4.55
C GLY A 32 -17.34 -2.43 5.13
N LEU A 33 -16.28 -2.41 4.29
CA LEU A 33 -14.99 -1.87 4.70
C LEU A 33 -15.07 -0.34 4.76
N GLU A 34 -14.33 0.24 5.70
CA GLU A 34 -14.17 1.69 5.84
C GLU A 34 -12.86 2.19 5.20
N LEU A 35 -11.87 1.27 5.03
CA LEU A 35 -10.60 1.56 4.38
C LEU A 35 -10.08 0.33 3.63
N LEU A 36 -9.61 0.53 2.38
CA LEU A 36 -8.92 -0.48 1.58
C LEU A 36 -7.57 0.06 1.10
N CYS A 37 -6.50 -0.71 1.33
CA CYS A 37 -5.15 -0.38 0.88
C CYS A 37 -4.70 -1.32 -0.23
N PHE A 38 -4.15 -0.74 -1.30
CA PHE A 38 -3.59 -1.44 -2.46
C PHE A 38 -2.06 -1.52 -2.38
N PRO A 39 -1.41 -2.38 -3.20
CA PRO A 39 0.04 -2.45 -3.29
C PRO A 39 0.74 -1.17 -3.77
N GLU A 40 2.05 -1.11 -3.56
CA GLU A 40 2.94 -0.09 -4.11
C GLU A 40 2.83 -0.03 -5.63
N CYS A 41 2.73 1.19 -6.20
CA CYS A 41 2.56 1.44 -7.63
C CYS A 41 1.40 0.64 -8.26
N SER A 42 0.36 0.32 -7.51
CA SER A 42 -0.77 -0.50 -7.97
C SER A 42 -1.51 0.11 -9.15
N LEU A 43 -1.48 1.44 -9.31
CA LEU A 43 -2.17 2.12 -10.42
C LEU A 43 -1.36 2.08 -11.72
N SER A 44 -0.04 2.30 -11.67
CA SER A 44 0.81 2.37 -12.87
C SER A 44 1.54 1.09 -13.21
N GLY A 45 1.61 0.14 -12.27
CA GLY A 45 2.60 -0.92 -12.27
C GLY A 45 3.95 -0.45 -11.70
N TYR A 46 4.75 -1.40 -11.23
CA TYR A 46 6.14 -1.14 -10.83
C TYR A 46 7.05 -1.33 -12.04
N ILE A 47 6.91 -0.42 -13.00
CA ILE A 47 7.47 -0.52 -14.35
C ILE A 47 8.98 -0.26 -14.39
N ARG A 48 9.62 -0.65 -15.50
CA ARG A 48 11.08 -0.49 -15.66
C ARG A 48 11.55 0.95 -15.85
N ASP A 49 10.68 1.81 -16.36
CA ASP A 49 11.02 3.21 -16.69
C ASP A 49 9.85 4.15 -16.40
N PHE A 50 9.88 4.76 -15.23
CA PHE A 50 8.85 5.71 -14.79
C PHE A 50 8.85 7.05 -15.52
N SER A 51 9.91 7.37 -16.29
CA SER A 51 9.93 8.59 -17.11
C SER A 51 8.94 8.55 -18.28
N ARG A 52 8.44 7.34 -18.62
CA ARG A 52 7.45 7.11 -19.69
C ARG A 52 5.99 7.17 -19.22
N VAL A 53 5.76 7.31 -17.93
CA VAL A 53 4.40 7.42 -17.40
C VAL A 53 3.86 8.81 -17.70
N ASP A 54 2.69 8.87 -18.35
CA ASP A 54 2.01 10.16 -18.57
C ASP A 54 1.35 10.64 -17.28
N PRO A 55 1.77 11.78 -16.73
CA PRO A 55 1.17 12.35 -15.53
C PRO A 55 -0.34 12.59 -15.65
N SER A 56 -0.81 12.94 -16.86
CA SER A 56 -2.23 13.23 -17.11
C SER A 56 -3.10 11.96 -17.04
N GLU A 57 -2.57 10.83 -17.48
CA GLU A 57 -3.26 9.54 -17.36
C GLU A 57 -3.34 9.08 -15.88
N VAL A 58 -2.26 9.26 -15.12
CA VAL A 58 -2.26 8.96 -13.68
C VAL A 58 -3.30 9.80 -12.95
N GLU A 59 -3.35 11.11 -13.21
CA GLU A 59 -4.30 12.00 -12.53
C GLU A 59 -5.75 11.67 -12.90
N LYS A 60 -6.05 11.38 -14.19
CA LYS A 60 -7.38 10.92 -14.62
C LYS A 60 -7.80 9.62 -13.93
N ALA A 61 -6.87 8.66 -13.81
CA ALA A 61 -7.13 7.40 -13.13
C ALA A 61 -7.36 7.62 -11.63
N LEU A 62 -6.58 8.48 -10.97
CA LEU A 62 -6.80 8.85 -9.57
C LEU A 62 -8.16 9.53 -9.35
N GLN A 63 -8.60 10.40 -10.25
CA GLN A 63 -9.93 11.01 -10.20
C GLN A 63 -11.02 9.94 -10.31
N SER A 64 -10.84 8.94 -11.17
CA SER A 64 -11.78 7.82 -11.32
C SER A 64 -11.86 6.98 -10.04
N VAL A 65 -10.69 6.63 -9.44
CA VAL A 65 -10.62 5.93 -8.15
C VAL A 65 -11.29 6.75 -7.05
N HIS A 66 -11.06 8.06 -7.00
CA HIS A 66 -11.67 8.95 -6.00
C HIS A 66 -13.19 9.00 -6.14
N GLY A 67 -13.71 9.09 -7.37
CA GLY A 67 -15.15 9.01 -7.63
C GLY A 67 -15.76 7.69 -7.15
N LEU A 68 -15.03 6.57 -7.28
CA LEU A 68 -15.45 5.26 -6.74
C LEU A 68 -15.41 5.24 -5.22
N ALA A 69 -14.36 5.77 -4.60
CA ALA A 69 -14.21 5.90 -3.15
C ALA A 69 -15.41 6.64 -2.53
N LEU A 70 -15.76 7.81 -3.09
CA LEU A 70 -16.90 8.61 -2.67
C LEU A 70 -18.23 7.85 -2.79
N ARG A 71 -18.50 7.22 -3.94
CA ARG A 71 -19.75 6.46 -4.16
C ARG A 71 -19.91 5.27 -3.21
N ASN A 72 -18.80 4.61 -2.87
CA ASN A 72 -18.79 3.46 -1.98
C ASN A 72 -18.61 3.82 -0.50
N LYS A 73 -18.46 5.12 -0.17
CA LYS A 73 -18.16 5.61 1.19
C LYS A 73 -16.94 4.91 1.80
N LEU A 74 -15.94 4.66 0.99
CA LEU A 74 -14.73 3.90 1.31
C LEU A 74 -13.51 4.79 1.21
N ASN A 75 -12.65 4.80 2.22
CA ASN A 75 -11.33 5.39 2.10
C ASN A 75 -10.42 4.42 1.34
N VAL A 76 -9.66 4.91 0.37
CA VAL A 76 -8.79 4.09 -0.49
C VAL A 76 -7.37 4.61 -0.44
N ILE A 77 -6.41 3.74 -0.13
CA ILE A 77 -4.98 4.03 -0.28
C ILE A 77 -4.49 3.29 -1.52
N VAL A 78 -4.07 4.05 -2.54
CA VAL A 78 -3.55 3.52 -3.79
C VAL A 78 -2.10 3.93 -4.01
N GLY A 79 -1.26 3.02 -4.51
CA GLY A 79 0.13 3.30 -4.89
C GLY A 79 0.20 3.84 -6.32
N ALA A 80 0.81 5.01 -6.52
CA ALA A 80 1.02 5.61 -7.84
C ALA A 80 2.25 6.52 -7.86
N PRO A 81 2.88 6.75 -9.04
CA PRO A 81 3.84 7.82 -9.18
C PRO A 81 3.13 9.18 -9.07
N ARG A 82 3.74 10.13 -8.37
CA ARG A 82 3.29 11.51 -8.27
C ARG A 82 4.32 12.43 -8.93
N PHE A 83 3.85 13.38 -9.69
CA PHE A 83 4.67 14.32 -10.44
C PHE A 83 4.51 15.72 -9.86
N GLU A 84 5.61 16.35 -9.46
CA GLU A 84 5.60 17.69 -8.89
C GLU A 84 6.95 18.38 -9.14
N GLU A 85 6.93 19.61 -9.63
CA GLU A 85 8.12 20.44 -9.86
C GLU A 85 9.25 19.72 -10.65
N GLY A 86 8.89 18.95 -11.66
CA GLY A 86 9.84 18.19 -12.49
C GLY A 86 10.42 16.95 -11.80
N LYS A 87 9.96 16.60 -10.61
CA LYS A 87 10.33 15.39 -9.87
C LYS A 87 9.23 14.35 -9.96
N ILE A 88 9.62 13.09 -9.80
CA ILE A 88 8.70 11.95 -9.67
C ILE A 88 8.88 11.39 -8.26
N PHE A 89 7.77 11.08 -7.59
CA PHE A 89 7.74 10.44 -6.28
C PHE A 89 7.02 9.10 -6.36
N ASN A 90 7.47 8.11 -5.59
CA ASN A 90 6.73 6.88 -5.36
C ASN A 90 5.79 7.13 -4.19
N SER A 91 4.49 7.24 -4.46
CA SER A 91 3.53 7.77 -3.50
C SER A 91 2.44 6.78 -3.14
N ALA A 92 2.02 6.83 -1.88
CA ALA A 92 0.75 6.31 -1.41
C ALA A 92 -0.24 7.49 -1.32
N ILE A 93 -1.34 7.37 -2.05
CA ILE A 93 -2.34 8.42 -2.16
C ILE A 93 -3.61 7.93 -1.46
N LEU A 94 -3.97 8.60 -0.37
CA LEU A 94 -5.24 8.40 0.31
C LEU A 94 -6.31 9.24 -0.37
N LEU A 95 -7.33 8.59 -0.87
CA LEU A 95 -8.54 9.17 -1.44
C LEU A 95 -9.67 8.89 -0.45
N SER A 96 -10.04 9.91 0.29
CA SER A 96 -10.94 9.79 1.42
C SER A 96 -12.41 9.77 1.01
N ALA A 97 -13.24 9.09 1.79
CA ALA A 97 -14.69 9.03 1.60
C ALA A 97 -15.40 10.38 1.79
N ASP A 98 -14.74 11.37 2.38
CA ASP A 98 -15.22 12.76 2.54
C ASP A 98 -14.72 13.72 1.48
N GLY A 99 -13.92 13.24 0.52
CA GLY A 99 -13.39 14.03 -0.61
C GLY A 99 -11.98 14.56 -0.41
N ALA A 100 -11.32 14.30 0.72
CA ALA A 100 -9.92 14.69 0.92
C ALA A 100 -8.97 13.80 0.09
N LYS A 101 -7.85 14.40 -0.37
CA LYS A 101 -6.73 13.70 -0.99
C LYS A 101 -5.48 13.99 -0.17
N LEU A 102 -4.87 12.98 0.43
CA LEU A 102 -3.64 13.09 1.19
C LEU A 102 -2.56 12.23 0.55
N VAL A 103 -1.30 12.61 0.71
CA VAL A 103 -0.17 11.99 0.02
C VAL A 103 0.95 11.67 1.00
N TYR A 104 1.52 10.48 0.86
CA TYR A 104 2.76 10.05 1.47
C TYR A 104 3.75 9.66 0.39
N ASP A 105 4.94 10.24 0.37
CA ASP A 105 6.01 9.89 -0.54
C ASP A 105 7.02 8.98 0.16
N LYS A 106 7.45 7.92 -0.53
CA LYS A 106 8.40 6.94 -0.02
C LYS A 106 9.70 7.61 0.46
N ASN A 107 10.05 7.41 1.73
CA ASN A 107 11.21 8.06 2.34
C ASN A 107 12.51 7.30 2.06
N PHE A 108 12.47 5.97 2.06
CA PHE A 108 13.67 5.13 1.88
C PHE A 108 13.64 4.43 0.53
N LEU A 109 14.36 5.00 -0.43
CA LEU A 109 14.41 4.51 -1.80
C LEU A 109 15.34 3.31 -1.96
N THR A 110 14.93 2.32 -2.76
CA THR A 110 15.79 1.23 -3.24
C THR A 110 16.82 1.77 -4.26
N SER A 111 17.80 0.96 -4.64
CA SER A 111 18.73 1.34 -5.72
C SER A 111 18.02 1.53 -7.06
N PHE A 112 16.91 0.80 -7.30
CA PHE A 112 16.08 0.99 -8.47
C PHE A 112 15.27 2.29 -8.39
N ASP A 113 14.61 2.54 -7.24
CA ASP A 113 13.81 3.76 -7.03
C ASP A 113 14.62 5.03 -7.30
N LYS A 114 15.86 5.08 -6.82
CA LYS A 114 16.76 6.24 -6.96
C LYS A 114 17.06 6.65 -8.41
N LYS A 115 16.74 5.79 -9.40
CA LYS A 115 16.90 6.13 -10.81
C LYS A 115 15.79 7.06 -11.31
N TYR A 116 14.64 7.04 -10.67
CA TYR A 116 13.43 7.71 -11.15
C TYR A 116 12.78 8.60 -10.09
N PHE A 117 12.81 8.20 -8.83
CA PHE A 117 12.07 8.84 -7.76
C PHE A 117 12.95 9.72 -6.87
N SER A 118 12.39 10.83 -6.45
CA SER A 118 12.90 11.63 -5.34
C SER A 118 12.38 11.07 -4.00
N PRO A 119 13.16 11.11 -2.93
CA PRO A 119 12.69 10.67 -1.62
C PRO A 119 11.71 11.67 -1.02
N GLY A 120 10.71 11.16 -0.30
CA GLY A 120 9.95 11.92 0.66
C GLY A 120 10.75 12.16 1.95
N ASN A 121 10.23 12.98 2.84
CA ASN A 121 10.86 13.32 4.12
C ASN A 121 9.89 13.35 5.30
N GLU A 122 8.58 13.21 5.03
CA GLU A 122 7.52 13.34 6.03
C GLU A 122 6.75 12.04 6.20
N GLY A 123 6.05 11.93 7.33
CA GLY A 123 5.05 10.90 7.57
C GLY A 123 3.66 11.41 7.21
N LEU A 124 2.73 10.49 6.95
CA LEU A 124 1.32 10.79 6.81
C LEU A 124 0.54 10.06 7.91
N ALA A 125 -0.01 10.82 8.85
CA ALA A 125 -1.00 10.33 9.80
C ALA A 125 -2.38 10.91 9.46
N PHE A 126 -3.42 10.06 9.52
CA PHE A 126 -4.81 10.41 9.22
C PHE A 126 -5.75 9.59 10.10
N GLU A 127 -7.04 9.88 10.07
CA GLU A 127 -8.03 9.18 10.90
C GLU A 127 -9.16 8.60 10.05
N VAL A 128 -9.56 7.36 10.34
CA VAL A 128 -10.73 6.69 9.75
C VAL A 128 -11.47 5.95 10.86
N GLY A 129 -12.77 6.19 11.01
CA GLY A 129 -13.62 5.49 11.97
C GLY A 129 -13.10 5.59 13.41
N GLY A 130 -12.55 6.72 13.82
CA GLY A 130 -11.98 6.95 15.15
C GLY A 130 -10.61 6.26 15.39
N VAL A 131 -10.00 5.69 14.35
CA VAL A 131 -8.67 5.06 14.42
C VAL A 131 -7.64 5.92 13.72
N LYS A 132 -6.62 6.34 14.44
CA LYS A 132 -5.48 7.06 13.86
C LYS A 132 -4.56 6.09 13.12
N CYS A 133 -4.30 6.36 11.85
CA CYS A 133 -3.58 5.50 10.92
C CYS A 133 -2.31 6.17 10.39
N GLY A 134 -1.33 5.37 9.98
CA GLY A 134 -0.12 5.82 9.28
C GLY A 134 0.14 4.99 8.02
N VAL A 135 0.99 5.49 7.13
CA VAL A 135 1.32 4.84 5.85
C VAL A 135 2.82 4.68 5.68
N LEU A 136 3.24 3.54 5.16
CA LEU A 136 4.62 3.25 4.75
C LEU A 136 4.61 2.61 3.36
N ILE A 137 5.71 2.79 2.61
CA ILE A 137 5.89 2.13 1.31
C ILE A 137 7.09 1.20 1.36
N CYS A 138 6.83 -0.10 1.24
CA CYS A 138 7.78 -1.18 0.96
C CYS A 138 9.08 -1.09 1.81
N ARG A 139 10.16 -0.51 1.27
CA ARG A 139 11.46 -0.39 1.95
C ARG A 139 11.41 0.44 3.24
N ASP A 140 10.44 1.32 3.41
CA ASP A 140 10.30 2.09 4.66
C ASP A 140 10.15 1.17 5.87
N GLN A 141 9.49 0.02 5.71
CA GLN A 141 9.35 -0.98 6.78
C GLN A 141 10.68 -1.56 7.28
N ASN A 142 11.78 -1.46 6.49
CA ASN A 142 13.10 -1.96 6.89
C ASN A 142 13.75 -1.07 7.95
N HIS A 143 13.25 0.15 8.11
CA HIS A 143 13.75 1.15 9.04
C HIS A 143 12.76 1.29 10.22
N PRO A 144 13.20 1.15 11.48
CA PRO A 144 12.31 1.27 12.65
C PRO A 144 11.72 2.68 12.82
N SER A 145 12.50 3.70 12.53
CA SER A 145 12.17 5.09 12.87
C SER A 145 10.85 5.64 12.29
N PRO A 146 10.37 5.29 11.07
CA PRO A 146 9.07 5.77 10.62
C PRO A 146 7.90 5.22 11.45
N SER A 147 7.94 3.91 11.77
CA SER A 147 6.90 3.29 12.61
C SER A 147 6.93 3.83 14.04
N GLN A 148 8.12 4.06 14.59
CA GLN A 148 8.28 4.64 15.91
C GLN A 148 7.68 6.05 15.98
N ARG A 149 7.96 6.91 15.00
CA ARG A 149 7.35 8.25 14.92
C ARG A 149 5.82 8.21 14.84
N TYR A 150 5.25 7.22 14.17
CA TYR A 150 3.80 7.02 14.16
C TYR A 150 3.26 6.61 15.52
N ALA A 151 3.93 5.71 16.24
CA ALA A 151 3.53 5.31 17.58
C ALA A 151 3.55 6.51 18.57
N GLU A 152 4.60 7.34 18.51
CA GLU A 152 4.74 8.58 19.29
C GLU A 152 3.60 9.58 19.03
N GLN A 153 3.05 9.57 17.79
CA GLN A 153 1.87 10.36 17.41
C GLN A 153 0.53 9.72 17.79
N GLY A 154 0.54 8.54 18.41
CA GLY A 154 -0.67 7.82 18.81
C GLY A 154 -1.35 7.05 17.69
N VAL A 155 -0.66 6.76 16.56
CA VAL A 155 -1.15 5.88 15.50
C VAL A 155 -1.42 4.49 16.07
N LYS A 156 -2.54 3.88 15.66
CA LYS A 156 -2.98 2.54 16.08
C LYS A 156 -2.92 1.50 14.97
N ALA A 157 -2.90 1.95 13.70
CA ALA A 157 -2.79 1.06 12.55
C ALA A 157 -1.83 1.64 11.50
N ILE A 158 -0.91 0.83 11.00
CA ILE A 158 0.03 1.21 9.92
C ILE A 158 -0.31 0.39 8.68
N PHE A 159 -0.49 1.08 7.56
CA PHE A 159 -0.70 0.48 6.24
C PHE A 159 0.61 0.49 5.46
N ILE A 160 1.03 -0.69 4.97
CA ILE A 160 2.27 -0.85 4.21
C ILE A 160 1.92 -1.28 2.78
N LEU A 161 2.23 -0.42 1.82
CA LEU A 161 2.12 -0.75 0.40
C LEU A 161 3.43 -1.39 -0.05
N ALA A 162 3.40 -2.57 -0.66
CA ALA A 162 4.59 -3.27 -1.11
C ALA A 162 4.44 -3.82 -2.54
N ALA A 163 5.58 -3.89 -3.25
CA ALA A 163 5.72 -4.53 -4.54
C ALA A 163 7.04 -5.32 -4.55
N HIS A 164 7.04 -6.48 -3.90
CA HIS A 164 8.22 -7.30 -3.67
C HIS A 164 8.55 -8.16 -4.89
N TYR A 165 8.88 -7.50 -6.02
CA TYR A 165 9.32 -8.19 -7.24
C TYR A 165 10.83 -8.47 -7.19
N TYR A 166 11.20 -9.74 -7.24
CA TYR A 166 12.58 -10.21 -7.24
C TYR A 166 12.79 -11.27 -8.32
N PRO A 167 14.03 -11.54 -8.77
CA PRO A 167 14.34 -12.76 -9.51
C PRO A 167 13.84 -14.00 -8.73
N PRO A 168 13.34 -15.06 -9.40
CA PRO A 168 12.69 -16.18 -8.72
C PRO A 168 13.45 -16.78 -7.53
N PRO A 169 14.77 -17.05 -7.58
CA PRO A 169 15.50 -17.54 -6.40
C PRO A 169 15.43 -16.56 -5.23
N GLU A 170 15.70 -15.29 -5.48
CA GLU A 170 15.70 -14.25 -4.45
C GLU A 170 14.30 -14.02 -3.85
N ALA A 171 13.24 -14.20 -4.65
CA ALA A 171 11.87 -14.07 -4.17
C ALA A 171 11.57 -15.06 -3.02
N TRP A 172 12.06 -16.31 -3.14
CA TRP A 172 11.92 -17.33 -2.11
C TRP A 172 12.79 -17.04 -0.88
N GLU A 173 14.04 -16.63 -1.07
CA GLU A 173 14.96 -16.28 0.01
C GLU A 173 14.46 -15.10 0.86
N LYS A 174 13.68 -14.20 0.26
CA LYS A 174 13.15 -13.00 0.93
C LYS A 174 11.83 -13.19 1.65
N LEU A 175 11.18 -14.36 1.54
CA LEU A 175 9.86 -14.59 2.14
C LEU A 175 9.84 -14.32 3.64
N ASP A 176 10.77 -14.94 4.38
CA ASP A 176 10.83 -14.82 5.84
C ASP A 176 11.09 -13.38 6.26
N LYS A 177 12.03 -12.70 5.62
CA LYS A 177 12.30 -11.28 5.86
C LYS A 177 11.05 -10.43 5.62
N ASN A 178 10.39 -10.62 4.47
CA ASN A 178 9.23 -9.83 4.08
C ASN A 178 8.01 -10.07 5.00
N ARG A 179 7.98 -11.23 5.68
CA ARG A 179 6.99 -11.57 6.68
C ARG A 179 7.37 -11.07 8.08
N ALA A 180 8.63 -11.17 8.47
CA ALA A 180 9.12 -10.79 9.80
C ALA A 180 9.07 -9.27 10.05
N LEU A 181 9.37 -8.45 9.03
CA LEU A 181 9.43 -6.99 9.19
C LEU A 181 8.10 -6.36 9.62
N PRO A 182 6.94 -6.62 8.99
CA PRO A 182 5.67 -6.07 9.46
C PRO A 182 5.30 -6.58 10.87
N ILE A 183 5.65 -7.83 11.23
CA ILE A 183 5.45 -8.36 12.58
C ILE A 183 6.28 -7.56 13.60
N ALA A 184 7.57 -7.32 13.30
CA ALA A 184 8.44 -6.52 14.15
C ALA A 184 7.88 -5.09 14.34
N ARG A 185 7.43 -4.44 13.25
CA ARG A 185 6.84 -3.09 13.33
C ARG A 185 5.59 -3.06 14.21
N ALA A 186 4.76 -4.12 14.16
CA ALA A 186 3.57 -4.24 15.01
C ALA A 186 3.95 -4.32 16.50
N VAL A 187 4.86 -5.24 16.86
CA VAL A 187 5.27 -5.50 18.24
C VAL A 187 6.01 -4.32 18.86
N GLU A 188 7.03 -3.80 18.17
CA GLU A 188 7.87 -2.71 18.65
C GLU A 188 7.08 -1.43 18.97
N ASN A 189 5.98 -1.21 18.23
CA ASN A 189 5.22 0.04 18.29
C ASN A 189 3.82 -0.13 18.90
N ASN A 190 3.43 -1.35 19.28
CA ASN A 190 2.10 -1.66 19.80
C ASN A 190 0.96 -1.18 18.88
N VAL A 191 1.06 -1.50 17.57
CA VAL A 191 0.12 -1.10 16.52
C VAL A 191 -0.32 -2.29 15.69
N TYR A 192 -1.49 -2.19 15.07
CA TYR A 192 -1.87 -3.08 13.97
C TYR A 192 -1.03 -2.76 12.73
N VAL A 193 -0.66 -3.80 11.98
CA VAL A 193 -0.01 -3.62 10.68
C VAL A 193 -0.82 -4.32 9.60
N PHE A 194 -1.16 -3.58 8.56
CA PHE A 194 -1.86 -4.02 7.36
C PHE A 194 -0.91 -3.91 6.18
N LYS A 195 -0.41 -5.03 5.66
CA LYS A 195 0.50 -5.01 4.49
C LYS A 195 -0.20 -5.52 3.24
N ALA A 196 -0.33 -4.65 2.24
CA ALA A 196 -0.72 -4.99 0.88
C ALA A 196 0.52 -5.28 0.03
N ASN A 197 0.63 -6.47 -0.56
CA ASN A 197 1.71 -6.80 -1.48
C ASN A 197 1.17 -7.23 -2.84
N ALA A 198 1.86 -6.84 -3.90
CA ALA A 198 1.57 -7.32 -5.24
C ALA A 198 1.83 -8.83 -5.36
N ILE A 199 1.18 -9.47 -6.35
CA ILE A 199 1.39 -10.88 -6.70
C ILE A 199 1.59 -11.04 -8.21
N GLY A 200 2.23 -12.13 -8.63
CA GLY A 200 2.43 -12.46 -10.03
C GLY A 200 3.80 -12.07 -10.57
N SER A 201 3.93 -11.97 -11.88
CA SER A 201 5.21 -11.73 -12.56
C SER A 201 5.25 -10.42 -13.31
N GLN A 202 6.43 -9.79 -13.33
CA GLN A 202 6.74 -8.64 -14.19
C GLN A 202 8.08 -8.88 -14.89
N GLY A 203 8.03 -9.19 -16.18
CA GLY A 203 9.22 -9.56 -16.95
C GLY A 203 9.92 -10.79 -16.35
N THR A 204 11.16 -10.62 -15.87
CA THR A 204 11.97 -11.69 -15.26
C THR A 204 11.87 -11.77 -13.74
N THR A 205 11.00 -10.99 -13.12
CA THR A 205 10.81 -10.94 -11.67
C THR A 205 9.44 -11.46 -11.29
N ILE A 206 9.33 -12.00 -10.06
CA ILE A 206 8.06 -12.45 -9.47
C ILE A 206 7.86 -11.83 -8.10
N SER A 207 6.60 -11.59 -7.76
CA SER A 207 6.17 -11.31 -6.40
C SER A 207 5.33 -12.48 -5.90
N LEU A 208 5.69 -13.00 -4.73
CA LEU A 208 5.05 -14.15 -4.09
C LEU A 208 3.95 -13.71 -3.09
N GLY A 209 3.35 -12.54 -3.29
CA GLY A 209 2.25 -12.09 -2.44
C GLY A 209 2.63 -12.04 -0.95
N GLY A 210 1.88 -12.74 -0.10
CA GLY A 210 2.08 -12.70 1.35
C GLY A 210 1.67 -11.36 1.95
N SER A 211 0.56 -10.79 1.45
CA SER A 211 -0.15 -9.72 2.16
C SER A 211 -0.62 -10.24 3.51
N LEU A 212 -0.56 -9.43 4.55
CA LEU A 212 -0.91 -9.91 5.89
C LEU A 212 -1.43 -8.79 6.79
N ILE A 213 -2.15 -9.21 7.82
CA ILE A 213 -2.63 -8.35 8.92
C ILE A 213 -2.05 -8.89 10.22
N VAL A 214 -1.42 -8.02 11.00
CA VAL A 214 -0.77 -8.36 12.28
C VAL A 214 -1.37 -7.52 13.39
N ASP A 215 -1.62 -8.14 14.55
CA ASP A 215 -2.07 -7.44 15.76
C ASP A 215 -0.88 -6.82 16.52
N PRO A 216 -1.13 -5.92 17.50
CA PRO A 216 -0.07 -5.29 18.29
C PRO A 216 0.83 -6.26 19.08
N ARG A 217 0.40 -7.50 19.30
CA ARG A 217 1.18 -8.54 20.00
C ARG A 217 2.05 -9.35 19.03
N GLY A 218 1.96 -9.08 17.71
CA GLY A 218 2.68 -9.80 16.68
C GLY A 218 1.96 -11.05 16.16
N LEU A 219 0.70 -11.28 16.58
CA LEU A 219 -0.09 -12.36 16.01
C LEU A 219 -0.50 -12.03 14.58
N VAL A 220 -0.15 -12.90 13.64
CA VAL A 220 -0.66 -12.81 12.27
C VAL A 220 -2.11 -13.24 12.26
N ILE A 221 -3.02 -12.26 12.15
CA ILE A 221 -4.47 -12.46 12.16
C ILE A 221 -4.93 -13.09 10.85
N SER A 222 -4.34 -12.65 9.74
CA SER A 222 -4.66 -13.13 8.41
C SER A 222 -3.46 -12.97 7.50
N GLU A 223 -3.22 -13.95 6.64
CA GLU A 223 -2.14 -13.95 5.64
C GLU A 223 -2.66 -14.55 4.34
N ALA A 224 -2.42 -13.86 3.23
CA ALA A 224 -2.77 -14.34 1.91
C ALA A 224 -1.77 -15.38 1.42
N ASP A 225 -2.22 -16.31 0.61
CA ASP A 225 -1.35 -17.27 -0.05
C ASP A 225 -0.43 -16.59 -1.11
N LYS A 226 0.36 -17.40 -1.81
CA LYS A 226 1.40 -16.89 -2.74
C LYS A 226 0.95 -16.84 -4.20
N VAL A 227 -0.31 -17.17 -4.48
CA VAL A 227 -0.78 -17.35 -5.87
C VAL A 227 -2.13 -16.71 -6.18
N ASN A 228 -2.98 -16.48 -5.17
CA ASN A 228 -4.32 -15.97 -5.38
C ASN A 228 -4.44 -14.48 -5.06
N GLU A 229 -5.25 -13.81 -5.86
CA GLU A 229 -5.69 -12.44 -5.56
C GLU A 229 -6.80 -12.49 -4.49
N THR A 230 -6.75 -11.59 -3.52
CA THR A 230 -7.71 -11.57 -2.42
C THR A 230 -7.79 -10.22 -1.73
N ILE A 231 -8.83 -10.02 -0.92
CA ILE A 231 -8.90 -8.98 0.12
C ILE A 231 -8.79 -9.67 1.46
N LEU A 232 -7.81 -9.28 2.26
CA LEU A 232 -7.80 -9.57 3.69
C LEU A 232 -8.44 -8.41 4.43
N SER A 233 -9.27 -8.67 5.42
CA SER A 233 -9.88 -7.60 6.22
C SER A 233 -9.96 -7.96 7.70
N TYR A 234 -9.90 -6.92 8.54
CA TYR A 234 -10.03 -7.06 9.99
C TYR A 234 -10.68 -5.82 10.60
N LYS A 235 -11.41 -6.00 11.69
CA LYS A 235 -11.98 -4.92 12.47
C LYS A 235 -11.03 -4.53 13.59
N VAL A 236 -10.38 -3.37 13.43
CA VAL A 236 -9.52 -2.79 14.46
C VAL A 236 -10.37 -2.35 15.64
N GLU A 237 -10.06 -2.86 16.82
CA GLU A 237 -10.65 -2.44 18.09
C GLU A 237 -9.67 -1.50 18.79
N VAL A 238 -10.11 -0.28 19.05
CA VAL A 238 -9.34 0.70 19.86
C VAL A 238 -9.85 0.58 21.29
N GLN A 239 -8.95 0.19 22.18
CA GLN A 239 -9.20 0.26 23.62
C GLN A 239 -8.96 1.69 24.12
#